data_77e389a1e396f195e9d475520a2c948a
#
_entry.id   77e389a1e396f195e9d475520a2c948a
#
_cell.length_a   1.000
_cell.length_b   1.000
_cell.length_c   1.000
_cell.angle_alpha   90.00
_cell.angle_beta   90.00
_cell.angle_gamma   90.00
#
_symmetry.space_group_name_H-M   'P 1'
#
loop_
_entity.id
_entity.type
_entity.pdbx_description
1 polymer ?
#
loop_
_entity_poly.entity_id
_entity_poly.type
_entity_poly.pdbx_seq_one_letter_code
_entity_poly.pdbx_strand_id
1 'polypeptide(L)'
;DIANFLEIEDEKKIFQFIDKNIALYKISNFKPDNFNLYSWLKKGERDFKKANLSLYHKNKLLQWLDNKEWKTEINNPNYFLNLPNIFRDFGVALIYTPYLTKTVYGCVRWFDNVPVVQISDKGKDLAMAWYVLFHELGHVIKHENDEIFEGNIEELSQAKINKKEKEANAFAYDYLFDGDSLRKFIFTRRGQSINGDDFIDLCSKKYNVDPILIVFWAQKARITGINYSKYRTKIDFQIPS
;
A
#
# COMPACT_ATOMS: atom_id res chain seq x y z
N ASP A 1 12.81 7.67 -24.98
CA ASP A 1 13.30 6.34 -25.32
C ASP A 1 13.15 5.43 -24.10
N ILE A 2 12.57 4.22 -24.31
CA ILE A 2 12.25 3.25 -23.24
C ILE A 2 13.53 2.73 -22.57
N ALA A 3 14.57 2.44 -23.35
CA ALA A 3 15.83 1.94 -22.81
C ALA A 3 16.48 2.93 -21.84
N ASN A 4 16.49 4.22 -22.20
CA ASN A 4 16.94 5.30 -21.31
C ASN A 4 16.08 5.43 -20.05
N PHE A 5 14.76 5.27 -20.19
CA PHE A 5 13.86 5.29 -19.02
C PHE A 5 14.16 4.13 -18.07
N LEU A 6 14.42 2.95 -18.62
CA LEU A 6 14.69 1.73 -17.86
C LEU A 6 16.17 1.62 -17.44
N GLU A 7 17.04 2.54 -17.88
CA GLU A 7 18.49 2.51 -17.66
C GLU A 7 19.13 1.20 -18.17
N ILE A 8 18.72 0.76 -19.37
CA ILE A 8 19.18 -0.45 -20.02
C ILE A 8 20.01 -0.07 -21.25
N GLU A 9 21.27 -0.53 -21.31
CA GLU A 9 22.20 -0.19 -22.40
C GLU A 9 21.85 -0.86 -23.74
N ASP A 10 21.32 -2.07 -23.72
CA ASP A 10 21.01 -2.87 -24.91
C ASP A 10 19.50 -3.12 -25.05
N GLU A 11 18.85 -2.37 -25.92
CA GLU A 11 17.40 -2.49 -26.18
C GLU A 11 16.97 -3.92 -26.54
N LYS A 12 17.81 -4.69 -27.21
CA LYS A 12 17.53 -6.08 -27.60
C LYS A 12 17.44 -7.02 -26.41
N LYS A 13 18.03 -6.66 -25.29
CA LYS A 13 18.03 -7.45 -24.04
C LYS A 13 17.02 -6.97 -22.99
N ILE A 14 16.18 -5.97 -23.31
CA ILE A 14 15.22 -5.39 -22.37
C ILE A 14 14.41 -6.46 -21.65
N PHE A 15 13.79 -7.39 -22.38
CA PHE A 15 12.93 -8.41 -21.77
C PHE A 15 13.71 -9.38 -20.89
N GLN A 16 14.90 -9.82 -21.30
CA GLN A 16 15.76 -10.70 -20.49
C GLN A 16 16.22 -10.00 -19.21
N PHE A 17 16.58 -8.73 -19.29
CA PHE A 17 16.99 -7.92 -18.17
C PHE A 17 15.81 -7.72 -17.18
N ILE A 18 14.64 -7.40 -17.70
CA ILE A 18 13.42 -7.25 -16.91
C ILE A 18 13.06 -8.56 -16.21
N ASP A 19 13.02 -9.69 -16.92
CA ASP A 19 12.69 -10.99 -16.35
C ASP A 19 13.65 -11.40 -15.23
N LYS A 20 14.94 -11.15 -15.39
CA LYS A 20 15.96 -11.39 -14.36
C LYS A 20 15.71 -10.54 -13.11
N ASN A 21 15.43 -9.26 -13.26
CA ASN A 21 15.22 -8.35 -12.12
C ASN A 21 13.85 -8.53 -11.44
N ILE A 22 12.82 -8.92 -12.20
CA ILE A 22 11.47 -9.15 -11.66
C ILE A 22 11.33 -10.52 -10.98
N ALA A 23 12.20 -11.49 -11.27
CA ALA A 23 12.18 -12.77 -10.56
C ALA A 23 12.15 -12.60 -9.04
N LEU A 24 12.70 -11.49 -8.55
CA LEU A 24 12.75 -11.09 -7.15
C LEU A 24 11.37 -10.70 -6.55
N TYR A 25 10.39 -10.33 -7.38
CA TYR A 25 9.07 -9.86 -6.95
C TYR A 25 7.95 -10.89 -7.14
N LYS A 26 8.27 -12.11 -7.60
CA LYS A 26 7.28 -13.19 -7.87
C LYS A 26 6.89 -13.97 -6.61
N ILE A 27 6.52 -13.27 -5.52
CA ILE A 27 6.31 -13.91 -4.21
C ILE A 27 4.85 -14.30 -3.94
N SER A 28 3.90 -13.77 -4.70
CA SER A 28 2.47 -14.06 -4.54
C SER A 28 1.94 -14.97 -5.65
N ASN A 29 0.75 -15.57 -5.43
CA ASN A 29 -0.03 -16.26 -6.48
C ASN A 29 -0.46 -15.31 -7.63
N PHE A 30 -0.10 -14.05 -7.55
CA PHE A 30 -0.32 -13.02 -8.56
C PHE A 30 0.77 -13.14 -9.62
N LYS A 31 0.37 -13.19 -10.91
CA LYS A 31 1.28 -13.15 -12.06
C LYS A 31 1.26 -11.74 -12.64
N PRO A 32 2.21 -10.86 -12.23
CA PRO A 32 2.29 -9.53 -12.80
C PRO A 32 2.70 -9.57 -14.27
N ASP A 33 2.40 -8.50 -15.00
CA ASP A 33 3.08 -8.20 -16.24
C ASP A 33 4.48 -7.68 -15.88
N ASN A 34 5.52 -8.42 -16.27
CA ASN A 34 6.90 -8.14 -15.87
C ASN A 34 7.36 -6.76 -16.36
N PHE A 35 6.99 -6.38 -17.59
CA PHE A 35 7.37 -5.09 -18.16
C PHE A 35 6.70 -3.94 -17.42
N ASN A 36 5.40 -4.03 -17.19
CA ASN A 36 4.65 -3.02 -16.47
C ASN A 36 5.13 -2.89 -15.01
N LEU A 37 5.38 -4.02 -14.34
CA LEU A 37 5.89 -4.01 -12.97
C LEU A 37 7.27 -3.37 -12.90
N TYR A 38 8.21 -3.75 -13.77
CA TYR A 38 9.54 -3.16 -13.81
C TYR A 38 9.48 -1.65 -14.11
N SER A 39 8.68 -1.23 -15.08
CA SER A 39 8.49 0.18 -15.42
C SER A 39 7.91 0.98 -14.25
N TRP A 40 6.93 0.40 -13.55
CA TRP A 40 6.33 1.00 -12.36
C TRP A 40 7.35 1.16 -11.22
N LEU A 41 8.14 0.13 -10.93
CA LEU A 41 9.20 0.17 -9.93
C LEU A 41 10.29 1.18 -10.29
N LYS A 42 10.69 1.23 -11.57
CA LYS A 42 11.72 2.16 -12.06
C LYS A 42 11.25 3.62 -11.97
N LYS A 43 9.97 3.88 -12.24
CA LYS A 43 9.37 5.21 -12.04
C LYS A 43 9.51 5.64 -10.57
N GLY A 44 9.18 4.77 -9.62
CA GLY A 44 9.33 5.06 -8.19
C GLY A 44 10.78 5.31 -7.78
N GLU A 45 11.74 4.54 -8.30
CA GLU A 45 13.17 4.77 -8.06
C GLU A 45 13.63 6.14 -8.57
N ARG A 46 13.19 6.52 -9.77
CA ARG A 46 13.54 7.84 -10.35
C ARG A 46 12.93 9.00 -9.57
N ASP A 47 11.73 8.83 -9.06
CA ASP A 47 11.09 9.85 -8.22
C ASP A 47 11.78 9.94 -6.85
N PHE A 48 12.19 8.80 -6.28
CA PHE A 48 13.01 8.76 -5.08
C PHE A 48 14.33 9.53 -5.23
N LYS A 49 15.06 9.33 -6.34
CA LYS A 49 16.34 10.03 -6.62
C LYS A 49 16.19 11.56 -6.65
N LYS A 50 14.97 12.08 -6.86
CA LYS A 50 14.66 13.51 -6.84
C LYS A 50 14.17 14.00 -5.48
N ALA A 51 13.85 13.09 -4.56
CA ALA A 51 13.34 13.44 -3.25
C ALA A 51 14.46 13.99 -2.36
N ASN A 52 14.22 15.16 -1.76
CA ASN A 52 15.10 15.67 -0.70
C ASN A 52 14.54 15.24 0.64
N LEU A 53 15.20 14.26 1.28
CA LEU A 53 14.74 13.60 2.49
C LEU A 53 15.63 13.92 3.68
N SER A 54 15.04 13.99 4.86
CA SER A 54 15.75 13.88 6.13
C SER A 54 16.33 12.46 6.32
N LEU A 55 17.20 12.27 7.30
CA LEU A 55 17.56 10.92 7.72
C LEU A 55 16.33 10.18 8.22
N TYR A 56 16.30 8.84 8.00
CA TYR A 56 15.21 8.02 8.50
C TYR A 56 15.15 8.04 10.04
N HIS A 57 14.01 8.39 10.58
CA HIS A 57 13.74 8.48 12.01
C HIS A 57 12.51 7.63 12.37
N LYS A 58 12.72 6.36 12.64
CA LYS A 58 11.67 5.41 13.03
C LYS A 58 10.76 5.93 14.14
N ASN A 59 11.34 6.55 15.17
CA ASN A 59 10.57 7.06 16.31
C ASN A 59 9.61 8.20 15.92
N LYS A 60 10.00 9.07 14.97
CA LYS A 60 9.11 10.12 14.46
C LYS A 60 7.92 9.52 13.68
N LEU A 61 8.20 8.50 12.87
CA LEU A 61 7.15 7.78 12.16
C LEU A 61 6.19 7.09 13.13
N LEU A 62 6.71 6.40 14.16
CA LEU A 62 5.88 5.78 15.21
C LEU A 62 5.05 6.82 15.96
N GLN A 63 5.62 7.96 16.31
CA GLN A 63 4.90 9.06 16.98
C GLN A 63 3.75 9.58 16.11
N TRP A 64 3.95 9.76 14.79
CA TRP A 64 2.87 10.15 13.88
C TRP A 64 1.75 9.10 13.82
N LEU A 65 2.12 7.81 13.77
CA LEU A 65 1.17 6.71 13.79
C LEU A 65 0.34 6.70 15.08
N ASP A 66 1.00 6.85 16.24
CA ASP A 66 0.39 6.73 17.58
C ASP A 66 -0.44 7.95 17.96
N ASN A 67 -0.10 9.15 17.49
CA ASN A 67 -0.90 10.38 17.67
C ASN A 67 -2.29 10.26 17.00
N LYS A 68 -2.41 9.41 15.97
CA LYS A 68 -3.69 9.12 15.29
C LYS A 68 -4.41 10.35 14.74
N GLU A 69 -3.73 11.49 14.56
CA GLU A 69 -4.31 12.70 13.98
C GLU A 69 -4.83 12.48 12.56
N TRP A 70 -4.15 11.59 11.81
CA TRP A 70 -4.58 11.15 10.48
C TRP A 70 -5.97 10.50 10.45
N LYS A 71 -6.52 10.02 11.60
CA LYS A 71 -7.85 9.39 11.66
C LYS A 71 -8.96 10.38 11.31
N THR A 72 -8.82 11.65 11.67
CA THR A 72 -9.81 12.69 11.33
C THR A 72 -9.78 13.04 9.85
N GLU A 73 -8.67 12.74 9.17
CA GLU A 73 -8.43 13.02 7.76
C GLU A 73 -8.59 11.79 6.85
N ILE A 74 -9.06 10.66 7.40
CA ILE A 74 -9.11 9.37 6.69
C ILE A 74 -9.94 9.43 5.40
N ASN A 75 -10.96 10.28 5.36
CA ASN A 75 -11.84 10.48 4.20
C ASN A 75 -11.49 11.74 3.38
N ASN A 76 -10.31 12.32 3.60
CA ASN A 76 -9.81 13.49 2.88
C ASN A 76 -8.73 13.10 1.86
N PRO A 77 -9.05 13.03 0.55
CA PRO A 77 -8.06 12.67 -0.47
C PRO A 77 -6.92 13.67 -0.57
N ASN A 78 -7.15 14.97 -0.31
CA ASN A 78 -6.09 15.99 -0.37
C ASN A 78 -5.07 15.79 0.77
N TYR A 79 -5.53 15.41 1.97
CA TYR A 79 -4.63 15.06 3.06
C TYR A 79 -3.78 13.84 2.68
N PHE A 80 -4.41 12.77 2.14
CA PHE A 80 -3.68 11.60 1.68
C PHE A 80 -2.63 11.95 0.63
N LEU A 81 -2.98 12.77 -0.36
CA LEU A 81 -2.05 13.21 -1.41
C LEU A 81 -0.90 14.07 -0.87
N ASN A 82 -1.07 14.71 0.30
CA ASN A 82 -0.02 15.49 0.96
C ASN A 82 0.90 14.66 1.87
N LEU A 83 0.58 13.39 2.15
CA LEU A 83 1.41 12.54 3.02
C LEU A 83 2.88 12.43 2.58
N PRO A 84 3.24 12.44 1.27
CA PRO A 84 4.65 12.47 0.88
C PRO A 84 5.44 13.63 1.49
N ASN A 85 4.84 14.81 1.69
CA ASN A 85 5.49 15.94 2.34
C ASN A 85 5.67 15.70 3.85
N ILE A 86 4.68 15.12 4.51
CA ILE A 86 4.75 14.76 5.94
C ILE A 86 5.81 13.68 6.17
N PHE A 87 5.84 12.66 5.32
CA PHE A 87 6.76 11.52 5.44
C PHE A 87 8.23 11.89 5.17
N ARG A 88 8.45 12.97 4.41
CA ARG A 88 9.79 13.52 4.18
C ARG A 88 10.49 13.88 5.49
N ASP A 89 9.76 14.42 6.45
CA ASP A 89 10.31 14.83 7.76
C ASP A 89 10.69 13.63 8.64
N PHE A 90 10.16 12.43 8.31
CA PHE A 90 10.52 11.17 8.96
C PHE A 90 11.68 10.45 8.24
N GLY A 91 12.11 10.96 7.08
CA GLY A 91 13.08 10.30 6.22
C GLY A 91 12.53 9.07 5.50
N VAL A 92 11.21 9.05 5.24
CA VAL A 92 10.53 8.01 4.47
C VAL A 92 10.14 8.58 3.11
N ALA A 93 10.59 7.97 2.04
CA ALA A 93 10.15 8.32 0.69
C ALA A 93 8.80 7.67 0.39
N LEU A 94 7.70 8.38 0.63
CA LEU A 94 6.40 7.95 0.17
C LEU A 94 6.17 8.44 -1.27
N ILE A 95 5.99 7.50 -2.20
CA ILE A 95 5.91 7.78 -3.63
C ILE A 95 4.60 7.26 -4.19
N TYR A 96 3.84 8.14 -4.81
CA TYR A 96 2.63 7.80 -5.53
C TYR A 96 2.94 7.60 -7.01
N THR A 97 2.65 6.39 -7.51
CA THR A 97 2.84 6.05 -8.91
C THR A 97 1.52 5.54 -9.48
N PRO A 98 0.99 6.17 -10.55
CA PRO A 98 -0.24 5.69 -11.20
C PRO A 98 -0.18 4.21 -11.50
N TYR A 99 -1.33 3.54 -11.35
CA TYR A 99 -1.44 2.10 -11.60
C TYR A 99 -1.17 1.76 -13.07
N LEU A 100 -0.29 0.82 -13.30
CA LEU A 100 -0.14 0.14 -14.59
C LEU A 100 -0.82 -1.23 -14.52
N THR A 101 -1.43 -1.65 -15.64
CA THR A 101 -2.17 -2.90 -15.72
C THR A 101 -1.33 -4.11 -15.28
N LYS A 102 -1.91 -4.96 -14.44
CA LYS A 102 -1.24 -6.14 -13.87
C LYS A 102 0.02 -5.83 -13.06
N THR A 103 0.03 -4.69 -12.36
CA THR A 103 1.05 -4.38 -11.35
C THR A 103 0.51 -4.55 -9.93
N VAL A 104 1.30 -4.20 -8.93
CA VAL A 104 0.99 -4.33 -7.51
C VAL A 104 0.22 -3.14 -6.95
N TYR A 105 -0.29 -3.27 -5.73
CA TYR A 105 -0.89 -2.15 -4.99
C TYR A 105 0.19 -1.25 -4.38
N GLY A 106 1.24 -1.85 -3.81
CA GLY A 106 2.36 -1.17 -3.20
C GLY A 106 3.58 -2.06 -3.06
N CYS A 107 4.69 -1.48 -2.65
CA CYS A 107 5.89 -2.17 -2.22
C CYS A 107 6.77 -1.28 -1.34
N VAL A 108 7.62 -1.91 -0.52
CA VAL A 108 8.72 -1.25 0.19
C VAL A 108 10.04 -1.70 -0.40
N ARG A 109 10.93 -0.74 -0.60
CA ARG A 109 12.34 -0.97 -0.95
C ARG A 109 13.22 -0.11 -0.06
N TRP A 110 14.47 -0.51 0.13
CA TRP A 110 15.45 0.24 0.89
C TRP A 110 16.59 0.67 -0.02
N PHE A 111 16.93 1.94 0.00
CA PHE A 111 18.09 2.49 -0.72
C PHE A 111 18.91 3.30 0.29
N ASP A 112 20.17 2.89 0.51
CA ASP A 112 21.08 3.56 1.44
C ASP A 112 20.46 3.82 2.83
N ASN A 113 19.81 2.82 3.41
CA ASN A 113 19.08 2.87 4.69
C ASN A 113 17.85 3.82 4.69
N VAL A 114 17.38 4.25 3.54
CA VAL A 114 16.15 5.03 3.38
C VAL A 114 15.01 4.13 2.93
N PRO A 115 13.91 4.03 3.69
CA PRO A 115 12.74 3.28 3.26
C PRO A 115 11.98 4.04 2.17
N VAL A 116 11.73 3.37 1.06
CA VAL A 116 10.93 3.86 -0.07
C VAL A 116 9.63 3.07 -0.13
N VAL A 117 8.55 3.70 0.26
CA VAL A 117 7.18 3.19 0.19
C VAL A 117 6.58 3.68 -1.12
N GLN A 118 6.40 2.79 -2.08
CA GLN A 118 5.77 3.12 -3.36
C GLN A 118 4.39 2.48 -3.42
N ILE A 119 3.35 3.29 -3.65
CA ILE A 119 1.96 2.81 -3.75
C ILE A 119 1.30 3.28 -5.04
N SER A 120 0.35 2.47 -5.53
CA SER A 120 -0.44 2.76 -6.72
C SER A 120 -1.88 3.11 -6.36
N ASP A 121 -2.56 3.86 -7.24
CA ASP A 121 -3.99 4.13 -7.17
C ASP A 121 -4.87 3.00 -7.75
N LYS A 122 -4.37 1.77 -7.71
CA LYS A 122 -5.11 0.59 -8.20
C LYS A 122 -6.47 0.49 -7.51
N GLY A 123 -7.52 0.49 -8.32
CA GLY A 123 -8.90 0.49 -7.85
C GLY A 123 -9.45 1.88 -7.57
N LYS A 124 -8.64 2.94 -7.58
CA LYS A 124 -9.01 4.35 -7.36
C LYS A 124 -9.93 4.54 -6.14
N ASP A 125 -9.55 3.95 -5.02
CA ASP A 125 -10.32 3.89 -3.79
C ASP A 125 -9.44 4.33 -2.62
N LEU A 126 -9.88 5.39 -1.91
CA LEU A 126 -9.10 5.99 -0.83
C LEU A 126 -8.92 5.03 0.36
N ALA A 127 -9.95 4.24 0.70
CA ALA A 127 -9.85 3.26 1.79
C ALA A 127 -8.82 2.16 1.46
N MET A 128 -8.77 1.72 0.18
CA MET A 128 -7.74 0.81 -0.30
C MET A 128 -6.36 1.43 -0.20
N ALA A 129 -6.21 2.70 -0.61
CA ALA A 129 -4.92 3.39 -0.57
C ALA A 129 -4.40 3.53 0.88
N TRP A 130 -5.27 3.86 1.84
CA TRP A 130 -4.94 3.85 3.26
C TRP A 130 -4.52 2.47 3.76
N TYR A 131 -5.27 1.43 3.40
CA TYR A 131 -4.93 0.05 3.79
C TYR A 131 -3.56 -0.36 3.25
N VAL A 132 -3.28 -0.09 1.98
CA VAL A 132 -1.99 -0.39 1.35
C VAL A 132 -0.87 0.40 2.04
N LEU A 133 -1.06 1.70 2.28
CA LEU A 133 -0.07 2.51 2.98
C LEU A 133 0.30 1.91 4.35
N PHE A 134 -0.69 1.58 5.18
CA PHE A 134 -0.42 1.01 6.51
C PHE A 134 0.18 -0.40 6.43
N HIS A 135 -0.18 -1.19 5.42
CA HIS A 135 0.45 -2.48 5.16
C HIS A 135 1.95 -2.31 4.84
N GLU A 136 2.28 -1.40 3.93
CA GLU A 136 3.68 -1.12 3.58
C GLU A 136 4.46 -0.50 4.75
N LEU A 137 3.83 0.37 5.55
CA LEU A 137 4.45 0.85 6.80
C LEU A 137 4.70 -0.26 7.81
N GLY A 138 3.85 -1.30 7.82
CA GLY A 138 4.08 -2.51 8.58
C GLY A 138 5.40 -3.18 8.19
N HIS A 139 5.70 -3.25 6.90
CA HIS A 139 7.01 -3.74 6.42
C HIS A 139 8.15 -2.82 6.85
N VAL A 140 8.01 -1.50 6.72
CA VAL A 140 9.04 -0.54 7.17
C VAL A 140 9.36 -0.70 8.66
N ILE A 141 8.34 -0.84 9.51
CA ILE A 141 8.51 -0.86 10.97
C ILE A 141 8.95 -2.23 11.51
N LYS A 142 8.40 -3.33 10.96
CA LYS A 142 8.59 -4.69 11.47
C LYS A 142 9.74 -5.45 10.80
N HIS A 143 10.08 -5.06 9.56
CA HIS A 143 11.03 -5.79 8.71
C HIS A 143 12.13 -4.87 8.18
N GLU A 144 12.57 -3.93 9.00
CA GLU A 144 13.59 -2.93 8.67
C GLU A 144 14.86 -3.58 8.14
N ASN A 145 15.36 -3.10 7.00
CA ASN A 145 16.56 -3.58 6.33
C ASN A 145 16.61 -5.09 6.08
N ASP A 146 15.44 -5.73 6.06
CA ASP A 146 15.41 -7.17 5.80
C ASP A 146 15.61 -7.40 4.29
N GLU A 147 16.65 -8.13 3.93
CA GLU A 147 17.12 -8.41 2.56
C GLU A 147 16.09 -9.05 1.61
N ILE A 148 14.85 -9.22 2.07
CA ILE A 148 13.77 -9.84 1.28
C ILE A 148 13.44 -9.03 0.02
N PHE A 149 13.73 -7.74 0.02
CA PHE A 149 13.47 -6.85 -1.10
C PHE A 149 14.71 -6.54 -1.94
N GLU A 150 15.92 -6.93 -1.50
CA GLU A 150 17.19 -6.71 -2.21
C GLU A 150 17.76 -7.96 -2.93
N GLY A 151 16.96 -8.90 -3.36
CA GLY A 151 17.43 -9.80 -4.41
C GLY A 151 17.86 -11.22 -4.03
N ASN A 152 17.70 -11.71 -2.80
CA ASN A 152 18.00 -13.11 -2.44
C ASN A 152 16.76 -13.93 -2.10
N ILE A 153 15.80 -13.99 -3.03
CA ILE A 153 14.54 -14.73 -2.87
C ILE A 153 14.74 -16.24 -2.91
N GLU A 154 15.83 -16.72 -3.49
CA GLU A 154 16.12 -18.16 -3.56
C GLU A 154 16.29 -18.83 -2.18
N GLU A 155 16.62 -18.05 -1.13
CA GLU A 155 16.89 -18.57 0.20
C GLU A 155 15.71 -18.46 1.20
N LEU A 156 14.64 -17.68 0.86
CA LEU A 156 13.53 -17.49 1.79
C LEU A 156 12.41 -18.47 1.53
N SER A 157 12.12 -19.31 2.51
CA SER A 157 10.98 -20.22 2.44
C SER A 157 9.66 -19.43 2.32
N GLN A 158 8.71 -19.93 1.53
CA GLN A 158 7.36 -19.36 1.41
C GLN A 158 6.69 -19.10 2.78
N ALA A 159 7.06 -19.89 3.80
CA ALA A 159 6.59 -19.70 5.18
C ALA A 159 7.07 -18.39 5.81
N LYS A 160 8.32 -17.96 5.56
CA LYS A 160 8.84 -16.67 6.08
C LYS A 160 8.14 -15.48 5.42
N ILE A 161 7.92 -15.56 4.09
CA ILE A 161 7.20 -14.53 3.34
C ILE A 161 5.77 -14.42 3.86
N ASN A 162 5.06 -15.54 4.00
CA ASN A 162 3.70 -15.56 4.55
C ASN A 162 3.63 -14.99 5.98
N LYS A 163 4.66 -15.19 6.80
CA LYS A 163 4.73 -14.60 8.14
C LYS A 163 4.82 -13.08 8.07
N LYS A 164 5.71 -12.52 7.26
CA LYS A 164 5.88 -11.07 7.12
C LYS A 164 4.63 -10.38 6.57
N GLU A 165 4.00 -10.98 5.57
CA GLU A 165 2.73 -10.49 5.04
C GLU A 165 1.61 -10.49 6.12
N LYS A 166 1.57 -11.52 6.98
CA LYS A 166 0.64 -11.55 8.11
C LYS A 166 0.92 -10.46 9.14
N GLU A 167 2.20 -10.21 9.44
CA GLU A 167 2.62 -9.17 10.37
C GLU A 167 2.32 -7.77 9.83
N ALA A 168 2.55 -7.51 8.54
CA ALA A 168 2.19 -6.26 7.87
C ALA A 168 0.66 -6.06 7.82
N ASN A 169 -0.10 -7.10 7.50
CA ASN A 169 -1.57 -7.05 7.57
C ASN A 169 -2.07 -6.77 9.00
N ALA A 170 -1.50 -7.43 10.01
CA ALA A 170 -1.87 -7.20 11.41
C ALA A 170 -1.59 -5.75 11.81
N PHE A 171 -0.44 -5.21 11.42
CA PHE A 171 -0.08 -3.81 11.62
C PHE A 171 -1.12 -2.84 11.02
N ALA A 172 -1.51 -3.07 9.76
CA ALA A 172 -2.56 -2.27 9.12
C ALA A 172 -3.91 -2.37 9.86
N TYR A 173 -4.27 -3.56 10.35
CA TYR A 173 -5.51 -3.75 11.12
C TYR A 173 -5.47 -3.03 12.47
N ASP A 174 -4.35 -3.08 13.17
CA ASP A 174 -4.20 -2.49 14.50
C ASP A 174 -4.35 -0.96 14.44
N TYR A 175 -3.77 -0.32 13.44
CA TYR A 175 -3.87 1.13 13.30
C TYR A 175 -5.21 1.60 12.70
N LEU A 176 -5.65 1.02 11.59
CA LEU A 176 -6.85 1.48 10.89
C LEU A 176 -8.16 1.07 11.57
N PHE A 177 -8.19 -0.08 12.25
CA PHE A 177 -9.43 -0.70 12.72
C PHE A 177 -9.41 -1.03 14.22
N ASP A 178 -8.38 -0.62 14.92
CA ASP A 178 -8.20 -0.95 16.34
C ASP A 178 -8.23 -2.48 16.57
N GLY A 179 -7.48 -3.20 15.71
CA GLY A 179 -7.39 -4.65 15.67
C GLY A 179 -8.33 -5.33 14.67
N ASP A 180 -8.44 -6.64 14.79
CA ASP A 180 -9.16 -7.48 13.82
C ASP A 180 -10.66 -7.68 14.14
N SER A 181 -11.16 -7.05 15.21
CA SER A 181 -12.52 -7.27 15.72
C SER A 181 -13.61 -6.78 14.74
N LEU A 182 -13.44 -5.60 14.16
CA LEU A 182 -14.37 -5.08 13.14
C LEU A 182 -14.41 -5.98 11.92
N ARG A 183 -13.25 -6.37 11.38
CA ARG A 183 -13.17 -7.27 10.23
C ARG A 183 -13.86 -8.59 10.51
N LYS A 184 -13.57 -9.23 11.65
CA LYS A 184 -14.22 -10.47 12.08
C LYS A 184 -15.73 -10.28 12.17
N PHE A 185 -16.20 -9.21 12.79
CA PHE A 185 -17.63 -8.90 12.89
C PHE A 185 -18.28 -8.74 11.51
N ILE A 186 -17.67 -8.03 10.58
CA ILE A 186 -18.17 -7.87 9.22
C ILE A 186 -18.23 -9.24 8.50
N PHE A 187 -17.19 -10.07 8.63
CA PHE A 187 -17.11 -11.36 7.96
C PHE A 187 -18.09 -12.42 8.51
N THR A 188 -18.61 -12.26 9.74
CA THR A 188 -19.74 -13.10 10.21
C THR A 188 -20.99 -12.91 9.39
N ARG A 189 -21.09 -11.82 8.62
CA ARG A 189 -22.24 -11.46 7.76
C ARG A 189 -21.93 -11.64 6.27
N ARG A 190 -20.90 -12.39 5.96
CA ARG A 190 -20.46 -12.63 4.59
C ARG A 190 -21.62 -13.13 3.71
N GLY A 191 -21.85 -12.44 2.58
CA GLY A 191 -22.88 -12.80 1.61
C GLY A 191 -24.32 -12.49 2.04
N GLN A 192 -24.53 -11.87 3.22
CA GLN A 192 -25.86 -11.50 3.68
C GLN A 192 -26.36 -10.20 3.03
N SER A 193 -27.68 -10.07 2.94
CA SER A 193 -28.36 -8.81 2.62
C SER A 193 -28.76 -8.11 3.91
N ILE A 194 -28.39 -6.84 4.06
CA ILE A 194 -28.62 -6.06 5.29
C ILE A 194 -29.11 -4.65 4.95
N ASN A 195 -29.71 -3.95 5.92
CA ASN A 195 -29.91 -2.51 5.81
C ASN A 195 -28.55 -1.82 5.91
N GLY A 196 -28.06 -1.31 4.76
CA GLY A 196 -26.69 -0.86 4.63
C GLY A 196 -26.35 0.36 5.46
N ASP A 197 -27.19 1.37 5.49
CA ASP A 197 -26.92 2.61 6.22
C ASP A 197 -26.90 2.35 7.74
N ASP A 198 -27.89 1.63 8.27
CA ASP A 198 -27.93 1.26 9.69
C ASP A 198 -26.73 0.42 10.11
N PHE A 199 -26.29 -0.50 9.24
CA PHE A 199 -25.15 -1.35 9.51
C PHE A 199 -23.85 -0.55 9.58
N ILE A 200 -23.65 0.39 8.64
CA ILE A 200 -22.48 1.24 8.60
C ILE A 200 -22.43 2.16 9.81
N ASP A 201 -23.55 2.79 10.15
CA ASP A 201 -23.68 3.64 11.32
C ASP A 201 -23.39 2.87 12.62
N LEU A 202 -23.95 1.67 12.74
CA LEU A 202 -23.68 0.78 13.89
C LEU A 202 -22.19 0.45 14.02
N CYS A 203 -21.56 0.04 12.90
CA CYS A 203 -20.15 -0.29 12.91
C CYS A 203 -19.27 0.92 13.20
N SER A 204 -19.57 2.07 12.59
CA SER A 204 -18.81 3.31 12.79
C SER A 204 -18.83 3.75 14.24
N LYS A 205 -20.01 3.76 14.87
CA LYS A 205 -20.15 4.12 16.28
C LYS A 205 -19.50 3.10 17.22
N LYS A 206 -19.70 1.80 16.97
CA LYS A 206 -19.20 0.73 17.84
C LYS A 206 -17.68 0.61 17.84
N TYR A 207 -17.05 0.79 16.67
CA TYR A 207 -15.61 0.55 16.48
C TYR A 207 -14.82 1.85 16.31
N ASN A 208 -15.48 3.01 16.33
CA ASN A 208 -14.87 4.32 16.11
C ASN A 208 -13.98 4.36 14.84
N VAL A 209 -14.58 3.89 13.73
CA VAL A 209 -13.92 3.76 12.42
C VAL A 209 -14.73 4.50 11.37
N ASP A 210 -14.05 5.21 10.46
CA ASP A 210 -14.70 5.93 9.37
C ASP A 210 -15.51 5.00 8.45
N PRO A 211 -16.68 5.41 8.00
CA PRO A 211 -17.53 4.65 7.08
C PRO A 211 -16.80 4.10 5.85
N ILE A 212 -15.87 4.82 5.25
CA ILE A 212 -15.15 4.33 4.05
C ILE A 212 -14.38 3.04 4.32
N LEU A 213 -13.83 2.88 5.52
CA LEU A 213 -13.08 1.68 5.92
C LEU A 213 -14.02 0.50 6.21
N ILE A 214 -15.22 0.78 6.77
CA ILE A 214 -16.25 -0.24 7.00
C ILE A 214 -16.74 -0.79 5.66
N VAL A 215 -17.05 0.12 4.74
CA VAL A 215 -17.52 -0.20 3.38
C VAL A 215 -16.49 -1.03 2.60
N PHE A 216 -15.22 -0.70 2.74
CA PHE A 216 -14.12 -1.47 2.17
C PHE A 216 -14.16 -2.96 2.59
N TRP A 217 -14.36 -3.25 3.89
CA TRP A 217 -14.47 -4.63 4.38
C TRP A 217 -15.80 -5.27 4.03
N ALA A 218 -16.90 -4.54 4.08
CA ALA A 218 -18.21 -5.04 3.70
C ALA A 218 -18.25 -5.50 2.23
N GLN A 219 -17.62 -4.76 1.33
CA GLN A 219 -17.47 -5.15 -0.07
C GLN A 219 -16.64 -6.43 -0.23
N LYS A 220 -15.53 -6.56 0.49
CA LYS A 220 -14.73 -7.79 0.51
C LYS A 220 -15.49 -8.99 1.09
N ALA A 221 -16.37 -8.76 2.06
CA ALA A 221 -17.27 -9.75 2.61
C ALA A 221 -18.50 -10.05 1.72
N ARG A 222 -18.64 -9.37 0.58
CA ARG A 222 -19.76 -9.51 -0.36
C ARG A 222 -21.13 -9.29 0.31
N ILE A 223 -21.22 -8.36 1.23
CA ILE A 223 -22.46 -7.96 1.85
C ILE A 223 -23.29 -7.20 0.81
N THR A 224 -24.60 -7.45 0.72
CA THR A 224 -25.52 -6.73 -0.17
C THR A 224 -26.46 -5.84 0.64
N GLY A 225 -27.18 -4.93 -0.05
CA GLY A 225 -28.05 -3.93 0.60
C GLY A 225 -27.29 -2.65 1.01
N ILE A 226 -26.00 -2.53 0.73
CA ILE A 226 -25.20 -1.33 0.96
C ILE A 226 -25.08 -0.56 -0.37
N ASN A 227 -25.36 0.74 -0.34
CA ASN A 227 -25.02 1.62 -1.46
C ASN A 227 -23.54 2.00 -1.38
N TYR A 228 -22.66 1.15 -1.93
CA TYR A 228 -21.20 1.33 -1.89
C TYR A 228 -20.74 2.65 -2.48
N SER A 229 -21.40 3.16 -3.53
CA SER A 229 -21.02 4.41 -4.19
C SER A 229 -21.25 5.65 -3.30
N LYS A 230 -22.19 5.59 -2.36
CA LYS A 230 -22.46 6.66 -1.39
C LYS A 230 -21.27 6.94 -0.46
N TYR A 231 -20.52 5.88 -0.12
CA TYR A 231 -19.45 5.95 0.88
C TYR A 231 -18.04 5.90 0.26
N ARG A 232 -17.95 5.60 -1.04
CA ARG A 232 -16.66 5.45 -1.69
C ARG A 232 -16.07 6.81 -2.06
N THR A 233 -14.90 7.11 -1.51
CA THR A 233 -14.12 8.28 -1.90
C THR A 233 -13.04 7.85 -2.91
N LYS A 234 -13.01 8.54 -4.05
CA LYS A 234 -12.03 8.28 -5.11
C LYS A 234 -10.71 8.96 -4.81
N ILE A 235 -9.62 8.30 -5.21
CA ILE A 235 -8.28 8.88 -5.26
C ILE A 235 -7.65 8.55 -6.61
N ASP A 236 -6.86 9.49 -7.15
CA ASP A 236 -6.19 9.35 -8.44
C ASP A 236 -4.79 9.94 -8.34
N PHE A 237 -3.77 9.14 -8.69
CA PHE A 237 -2.40 9.58 -8.69
C PHE A 237 -2.04 10.08 -10.09
N GLN A 238 -2.48 11.30 -10.41
CA GLN A 238 -2.17 11.89 -11.71
C GLN A 238 -0.68 12.06 -11.89
N ILE A 239 -0.18 11.75 -13.09
CA ILE A 239 1.17 12.15 -13.48
C ILE A 239 1.13 13.69 -13.63
N PRO A 240 1.96 14.45 -12.89
CA PRO A 240 2.06 15.89 -13.14
C PRO A 240 2.41 16.10 -14.62
N SER A 241 1.59 16.86 -15.28
CA SER A 241 1.79 17.27 -16.69
C SER A 241 3.10 18.06 -16.87
#